data_aa32b5e5cf9b0167bbf8393564895e02
#
_entry.id   aa32b5e5cf9b0167bbf8393564895e02
#
_cell.length_a   1.000
_cell.length_b   1.000
_cell.length_c   1.000
_cell.angle_alpha   90.00
_cell.angle_beta   90.00
_cell.angle_gamma   90.00
#
_symmetry.space_group_name_H-M   'P 1'
#
loop_
_entity.id
_entity.type
_entity.pdbx_description
1 polymer ?
#
loop_
_entity_poly.entity_id
_entity_poly.type
_entity_poly.pdbx_seq_one_letter_code
_entity_poly.pdbx_strand_id
1 'polypeptide(L)'
;IDALEQSGETDQAFAFKLCSSYNLAMKLYNRKIVVFDQTDYENKKAGLTIKKTQCESWRIKRKMTKAYDGVSISYTDSKTEKTLKYKYMMRNGSRILKLNESAESLQDAEIKAKAKLLEHNRSCQTATLKVKGDTKYIASKCCNLSGFGKLDGKYYIDTVTHTKNPRGGYSCSIEMHLCIVVKGVTVAKVDSGKTTKAASSSSTAGKTYTIVSGDTLWKISTKFLGNGSKYMQIYNPNSGVIEAAAKSHGKSSCNIRHCIYT
;
A
#
# COMPACT_ATOMS: atom_id res chain seq x y z
N ILE A 1 -3.36 19.69 6.95
CA ILE A 1 -4.34 19.59 5.83
C ILE A 1 -4.98 20.95 5.76
N ASP A 2 -4.72 21.68 4.67
CA ASP A 2 -5.45 22.91 4.37
C ASP A 2 -6.93 22.59 4.14
N ALA A 3 -7.79 23.61 4.18
CA ALA A 3 -9.24 23.45 4.14
C ALA A 3 -9.67 22.51 2.99
N LEU A 4 -10.43 21.49 3.33
CA LEU A 4 -11.08 20.60 2.36
C LEU A 4 -12.53 21.05 2.21
N GLU A 5 -12.92 21.39 1.01
CA GLU A 5 -14.30 21.79 0.71
C GLU A 5 -15.09 20.63 0.13
N GLN A 6 -16.25 20.39 0.73
CA GLN A 6 -17.25 19.47 0.19
C GLN A 6 -18.21 20.28 -0.68
N SER A 7 -18.31 19.95 -1.96
CA SER A 7 -19.19 20.67 -2.89
C SER A 7 -20.01 19.67 -3.72
N GLY A 8 -21.33 19.74 -3.59
CA GLY A 8 -22.29 19.02 -4.44
C GLY A 8 -22.34 17.50 -4.24
N GLU A 9 -21.73 16.96 -3.20
CA GLU A 9 -21.70 15.52 -2.89
C GLU A 9 -22.15 15.22 -1.46
N THR A 10 -22.55 13.98 -1.17
CA THR A 10 -22.93 13.57 0.18
C THR A 10 -21.70 13.40 1.06
N ASP A 11 -21.86 13.53 2.40
CA ASP A 11 -20.79 13.33 3.38
C ASP A 11 -20.11 11.98 3.22
N GLN A 12 -20.88 10.92 2.93
CA GLN A 12 -20.36 9.59 2.68
C GLN A 12 -19.48 9.55 1.42
N ALA A 13 -19.91 10.19 0.33
CA ALA A 13 -19.15 10.22 -0.92
C ALA A 13 -17.85 11.00 -0.75
N PHE A 14 -17.92 12.15 -0.07
CA PHE A 14 -16.75 12.95 0.27
C PHE A 14 -15.74 12.19 1.12
N ALA A 15 -16.19 11.57 2.22
CA ALA A 15 -15.33 10.77 3.09
C ALA A 15 -14.72 9.56 2.35
N PHE A 16 -15.49 8.89 1.49
CA PHE A 16 -15.00 7.77 0.69
C PHE A 16 -13.93 8.23 -0.31
N LYS A 17 -14.14 9.34 -0.99
CA LYS A 17 -13.18 9.93 -1.94
C LYS A 17 -11.88 10.33 -1.24
N LEU A 18 -12.00 10.95 -0.06
CA LEU A 18 -10.85 11.32 0.76
C LEU A 18 -10.07 10.06 1.20
N CYS A 19 -10.72 9.05 1.74
CA CYS A 19 -10.08 7.79 2.11
C CYS A 19 -9.35 7.15 0.92
N SER A 20 -9.99 7.12 -0.26
CA SER A 20 -9.43 6.51 -1.47
C SER A 20 -8.15 7.22 -1.93
N SER A 21 -8.08 8.56 -1.80
CA SER A 21 -6.88 9.32 -2.18
C SER A 21 -5.64 8.97 -1.33
N TYR A 22 -5.85 8.40 -0.14
CA TYR A 22 -4.80 7.94 0.77
C TYR A 22 -4.66 6.41 0.85
N ASN A 23 -5.22 5.67 -0.13
CA ASN A 23 -5.24 4.20 -0.15
C ASN A 23 -5.96 3.57 1.04
N LEU A 24 -6.84 4.30 1.67
CA LEU A 24 -7.67 3.81 2.76
C LEU A 24 -9.01 3.31 2.21
N ALA A 25 -9.45 2.17 2.71
CA ALA A 25 -10.80 1.67 2.48
C ALA A 25 -11.70 2.09 3.63
N MET A 26 -12.91 2.48 3.29
CA MET A 26 -13.95 2.85 4.25
C MET A 26 -15.15 1.92 4.12
N LYS A 27 -15.70 1.47 5.21
CA LYS A 27 -16.98 0.75 5.25
C LYS A 27 -17.84 1.20 6.42
N LEU A 28 -19.12 1.16 6.21
CA LEU A 28 -20.12 1.38 7.23
C LEU A 28 -20.54 0.03 7.81
N TYR A 29 -20.44 -0.14 9.11
CA TYR A 29 -20.84 -1.35 9.81
C TYR A 29 -21.42 -1.00 11.17
N ASN A 30 -22.67 -1.46 11.41
CA ASN A 30 -23.34 -1.30 12.71
C ASN A 30 -23.25 0.13 13.28
N ARG A 31 -23.64 1.14 12.47
CA ARG A 31 -23.58 2.59 12.81
C ARG A 31 -22.17 3.12 13.09
N LYS A 32 -21.14 2.39 12.65
CA LYS A 32 -19.74 2.80 12.79
C LYS A 32 -19.12 2.97 11.42
N ILE A 33 -18.28 3.98 11.28
CA ILE A 33 -17.39 4.15 10.12
C ILE A 33 -16.09 3.43 10.48
N VAL A 34 -15.70 2.46 9.65
CA VAL A 34 -14.45 1.72 9.81
C VAL A 34 -13.55 2.09 8.64
N VAL A 35 -12.41 2.70 8.96
CA VAL A 35 -11.37 3.06 7.99
C VAL A 35 -10.16 2.17 8.25
N PHE A 36 -9.56 1.63 7.18
CA PHE A 36 -8.41 0.74 7.28
C PHE A 36 -7.54 0.81 6.02
N ASP A 37 -6.25 0.49 6.14
CA ASP A 37 -5.36 0.36 4.99
C ASP A 37 -5.74 -0.89 4.20
N GLN A 38 -6.10 -0.69 2.94
CA GLN A 38 -6.52 -1.78 2.06
C GLN A 38 -5.36 -2.74 1.77
N THR A 39 -4.13 -2.23 1.68
CA THR A 39 -2.94 -3.04 1.42
C THR A 39 -2.67 -4.02 2.55
N ASP A 40 -2.89 -3.62 3.81
CA ASP A 40 -2.76 -4.51 4.97
C ASP A 40 -3.74 -5.67 4.90
N TYR A 41 -4.97 -5.40 4.45
CA TYR A 41 -5.97 -6.44 4.28
C TYR A 41 -5.67 -7.35 3.08
N GLU A 42 -5.17 -6.80 1.98
CA GLU A 42 -4.71 -7.59 0.83
C GLU A 42 -3.52 -8.50 1.17
N ASN A 43 -2.67 -8.10 2.11
CA ASN A 43 -1.53 -8.90 2.57
C ASN A 43 -1.92 -10.06 3.50
N LYS A 44 -3.10 -10.02 4.14
CA LYS A 44 -3.56 -11.12 5.01
C LYS A 44 -3.69 -12.43 4.23
N LYS A 45 -3.45 -13.55 4.91
CA LYS A 45 -3.64 -14.88 4.34
C LYS A 45 -5.07 -15.06 3.84
N ALA A 46 -5.23 -15.69 2.68
CA ALA A 46 -6.56 -16.04 2.17
C ALA A 46 -7.28 -17.00 3.14
N GLY A 47 -8.47 -16.61 3.56
CA GLY A 47 -9.27 -17.37 4.52
C GLY A 47 -10.11 -18.49 3.89
N LEU A 48 -10.29 -18.47 2.55
CA LEU A 48 -11.07 -19.45 1.82
C LEU A 48 -10.54 -19.61 0.39
N THR A 49 -10.93 -20.73 -0.25
CA THR A 49 -10.64 -20.98 -1.67
C THR A 49 -11.97 -21.20 -2.39
N ILE A 50 -12.16 -20.52 -3.51
CA ILE A 50 -13.32 -20.69 -4.40
C ILE A 50 -12.84 -21.42 -5.65
N LYS A 51 -13.39 -22.62 -5.87
CA LYS A 51 -13.09 -23.43 -7.06
C LYS A 51 -14.06 -23.07 -8.20
N LYS A 52 -13.57 -23.14 -9.44
CA LYS A 52 -14.41 -22.91 -10.63
C LYS A 52 -15.65 -23.79 -10.64
N THR A 53 -15.57 -25.02 -10.16
CA THR A 53 -16.69 -25.97 -10.07
C THR A 53 -17.79 -25.55 -9.09
N GLN A 54 -17.52 -24.60 -8.19
CA GLN A 54 -18.49 -24.05 -7.24
C GLN A 54 -19.25 -22.85 -7.79
N CYS A 55 -18.85 -22.34 -8.96
CA CYS A 55 -19.42 -21.16 -9.57
C CYS A 55 -20.57 -21.55 -10.51
N GLU A 56 -21.75 -20.96 -10.31
CA GLU A 56 -22.88 -21.04 -11.25
C GLU A 56 -22.55 -20.27 -12.54
N SER A 57 -21.94 -19.09 -12.37
CA SER A 57 -21.41 -18.29 -13.46
C SER A 57 -20.21 -17.49 -12.98
N TRP A 58 -19.36 -17.11 -13.91
CA TRP A 58 -18.18 -16.32 -13.61
C TRP A 58 -17.78 -15.43 -14.79
N ARG A 59 -17.20 -14.27 -14.45
CA ARG A 59 -16.60 -13.33 -15.43
C ARG A 59 -15.32 -12.80 -14.83
N ILE A 60 -14.19 -13.03 -15.49
CA ILE A 60 -12.91 -12.45 -15.10
C ILE A 60 -12.44 -11.54 -16.23
N LYS A 61 -12.19 -10.28 -15.88
CA LYS A 61 -11.67 -9.27 -16.81
C LYS A 61 -10.21 -9.01 -16.49
N ARG A 62 -9.34 -9.03 -17.50
CA ARG A 62 -7.93 -8.68 -17.38
C ARG A 62 -7.59 -7.58 -18.38
N LYS A 63 -7.26 -6.39 -17.88
CA LYS A 63 -6.94 -5.20 -18.67
C LYS A 63 -5.48 -4.82 -18.47
N MET A 64 -4.59 -5.34 -19.34
CA MET A 64 -3.15 -5.04 -19.26
C MET A 64 -2.82 -3.57 -19.54
N THR A 65 -3.70 -2.84 -20.22
CA THR A 65 -3.54 -1.41 -20.51
C THR A 65 -3.50 -0.54 -19.26
N LYS A 66 -4.09 -1.00 -18.17
CA LYS A 66 -4.12 -0.28 -16.88
C LYS A 66 -3.02 -0.73 -15.89
N ALA A 67 -2.17 -1.68 -16.28
CA ALA A 67 -1.08 -2.13 -15.44
C ALA A 67 0.12 -1.18 -15.57
N TYR A 68 0.53 -0.59 -14.46
CA TYR A 68 1.67 0.30 -14.38
C TYR A 68 2.75 -0.29 -13.46
N ASP A 69 4.00 -0.07 -13.82
CA ASP A 69 5.16 -0.52 -13.05
C ASP A 69 5.58 0.50 -12.01
N GLY A 70 5.24 1.76 -12.24
CA GLY A 70 5.53 2.87 -11.35
C GLY A 70 4.62 4.07 -11.58
N VAL A 71 4.81 5.10 -10.79
CA VAL A 71 4.08 6.37 -10.85
C VAL A 71 5.06 7.53 -10.76
N SER A 72 4.72 8.62 -11.43
CA SER A 72 5.42 9.90 -11.30
C SER A 72 4.39 10.99 -11.09
N ILE A 73 4.56 11.77 -10.04
CA ILE A 73 3.76 12.97 -9.73
C ILE A 73 4.65 14.20 -9.78
N SER A 74 4.13 15.28 -10.36
CA SER A 74 4.75 16.60 -10.29
C SER A 74 3.92 17.47 -9.35
N TYR A 75 4.57 18.12 -8.40
CA TYR A 75 3.91 19.00 -7.44
C TYR A 75 4.75 20.26 -7.22
N THR A 76 4.10 21.36 -6.88
CA THR A 76 4.78 22.62 -6.55
C THR A 76 4.87 22.73 -5.04
N ASP A 77 6.07 22.85 -4.53
CA ASP A 77 6.31 23.09 -3.11
C ASP A 77 5.92 24.51 -2.77
N SER A 78 4.93 24.69 -1.89
CA SER A 78 4.42 26.00 -1.46
C SER A 78 5.45 26.88 -0.76
N LYS A 79 6.52 26.30 -0.22
CA LYS A 79 7.59 27.05 0.48
C LYS A 79 8.68 27.57 -0.46
N THR A 80 8.97 26.83 -1.51
CA THR A 80 10.09 27.12 -2.42
C THR A 80 9.65 27.51 -3.81
N GLU A 81 8.35 27.47 -4.11
CA GLU A 81 7.72 27.73 -5.43
C GLU A 81 8.32 26.90 -6.57
N LYS A 82 9.08 25.84 -6.23
CA LYS A 82 9.71 24.97 -7.21
C LYS A 82 8.83 23.78 -7.52
N THR A 83 8.70 23.46 -8.80
CA THR A 83 8.07 22.22 -9.25
C THR A 83 9.02 21.06 -9.01
N LEU A 84 8.65 20.19 -8.10
CA LEU A 84 9.38 18.96 -7.76
C LEU A 84 8.69 17.75 -8.39
N LYS A 85 9.48 16.72 -8.68
CA LYS A 85 8.97 15.46 -9.23
C LYS A 85 9.27 14.32 -8.27
N TYR A 86 8.24 13.58 -7.88
CA TYR A 86 8.37 12.34 -7.16
C TYR A 86 8.13 11.17 -8.10
N LYS A 87 8.99 10.14 -8.03
CA LYS A 87 8.85 8.91 -8.81
C LYS A 87 8.97 7.71 -7.89
N TYR A 88 8.00 6.80 -8.00
CA TYR A 88 7.98 5.53 -7.30
C TYR A 88 7.86 4.38 -8.28
N MET A 89 8.67 3.34 -8.11
CA MET A 89 8.63 2.12 -8.91
C MET A 89 8.21 0.94 -8.02
N MET A 90 7.15 0.26 -8.40
CA MET A 90 6.65 -0.93 -7.73
C MET A 90 7.26 -2.22 -8.33
N ARG A 91 7.64 -2.17 -9.59
CA ARG A 91 8.23 -3.28 -10.37
C ARG A 91 9.32 -2.75 -11.29
N ASN A 92 10.21 -3.65 -11.71
CA ASN A 92 11.14 -3.35 -12.79
C ASN A 92 10.37 -3.34 -14.13
N GLY A 93 10.15 -2.17 -14.69
CA GLY A 93 9.43 -1.99 -15.95
C GLY A 93 9.47 -0.54 -16.40
N SER A 94 8.85 -0.24 -17.55
CA SER A 94 8.91 1.09 -18.16
C SER A 94 7.59 1.85 -18.14
N ARG A 95 6.49 1.19 -17.74
CA ARG A 95 5.15 1.81 -17.76
C ARG A 95 4.93 2.64 -16.53
N ILE A 96 5.03 3.96 -16.66
CA ILE A 96 4.91 4.91 -15.57
C ILE A 96 3.58 5.66 -15.72
N LEU A 97 2.77 5.62 -14.64
CA LEU A 97 1.59 6.47 -14.50
C LEU A 97 2.04 7.89 -14.19
N LYS A 98 1.73 8.83 -15.07
CA LYS A 98 2.03 10.24 -14.84
C LYS A 98 0.79 10.90 -14.22
N LEU A 99 0.97 11.53 -13.07
CA LEU A 99 -0.08 12.26 -12.35
C LEU A 99 0.22 13.75 -12.40
N ASN A 100 -0.82 14.53 -12.67
CA ASN A 100 -0.82 16.00 -12.64
C ASN A 100 -1.76 16.45 -11.51
N GLU A 101 -1.51 15.96 -10.29
CA GLU A 101 -2.30 16.32 -9.11
C GLU A 101 -1.47 17.24 -8.22
N SER A 102 -2.13 18.19 -7.55
CA SER A 102 -1.49 19.03 -6.55
C SER A 102 -1.17 18.22 -5.29
N ALA A 103 -0.02 18.48 -4.71
CA ALA A 103 0.38 17.94 -3.43
C ALA A 103 1.01 19.05 -2.58
N GLU A 104 0.71 19.05 -1.30
CA GLU A 104 1.15 20.07 -0.36
C GLU A 104 2.59 19.84 0.11
N SER A 105 3.05 18.60 0.04
CA SER A 105 4.37 18.19 0.49
C SER A 105 4.87 16.97 -0.26
N LEU A 106 6.17 16.68 -0.15
CA LEU A 106 6.75 15.44 -0.67
C LEU A 106 6.05 14.19 -0.10
N GLN A 107 5.69 14.25 1.17
CA GLN A 107 5.02 13.13 1.86
C GLN A 107 3.60 12.91 1.32
N ASP A 108 2.85 13.97 1.11
CA ASP A 108 1.52 13.92 0.51
C ASP A 108 1.59 13.43 -0.95
N ALA A 109 2.54 13.95 -1.73
CA ALA A 109 2.80 13.49 -3.10
C ALA A 109 3.13 11.98 -3.15
N GLU A 110 3.92 11.49 -2.19
CA GLU A 110 4.27 10.07 -2.08
C GLU A 110 3.05 9.20 -1.80
N ILE A 111 2.22 9.58 -0.83
CA ILE A 111 1.04 8.82 -0.43
C ILE A 111 0.03 8.79 -1.58
N LYS A 112 -0.32 9.96 -2.13
CA LYS A 112 -1.25 10.08 -3.26
C LYS A 112 -0.78 9.31 -4.49
N ALA A 113 0.50 9.42 -4.84
CA ALA A 113 1.07 8.69 -5.97
C ALA A 113 0.97 7.17 -5.79
N LYS A 114 1.31 6.64 -4.62
CA LYS A 114 1.18 5.21 -4.31
C LYS A 114 -0.28 4.77 -4.32
N ALA A 115 -1.18 5.54 -3.74
CA ALA A 115 -2.62 5.25 -3.72
C ALA A 115 -3.17 5.12 -5.15
N LYS A 116 -2.88 6.07 -6.02
CA LYS A 116 -3.32 6.06 -7.42
C LYS A 116 -2.72 4.90 -8.22
N LEU A 117 -1.44 4.59 -8.02
CA LEU A 117 -0.80 3.44 -8.65
C LEU A 117 -1.49 2.13 -8.26
N LEU A 118 -1.79 1.95 -6.98
CA LEU A 118 -2.48 0.76 -6.47
C LEU A 118 -3.91 0.68 -7.01
N GLU A 119 -4.67 1.77 -6.99
CA GLU A 119 -6.02 1.87 -7.55
C GLU A 119 -6.06 1.40 -9.02
N HIS A 120 -5.16 1.94 -9.87
CA HIS A 120 -5.06 1.53 -11.26
C HIS A 120 -4.72 0.05 -11.41
N ASN A 121 -3.74 -0.43 -10.65
CA ASN A 121 -3.30 -1.82 -10.75
C ASN A 121 -4.33 -2.82 -10.22
N ARG A 122 -5.14 -2.48 -9.19
CA ARG A 122 -6.27 -3.29 -8.72
C ARG A 122 -7.32 -3.47 -9.82
N SER A 123 -7.58 -2.43 -10.59
CA SER A 123 -8.53 -2.48 -11.71
C SER A 123 -8.06 -3.32 -12.92
N CYS A 124 -6.80 -3.80 -12.91
CA CYS A 124 -6.25 -4.59 -14.01
C CYS A 124 -6.85 -5.98 -14.13
N GLN A 125 -7.12 -6.62 -13.01
CA GLN A 125 -7.73 -7.95 -13.01
C GLN A 125 -8.83 -8.02 -11.96
N THR A 126 -10.08 -8.06 -12.45
CA THR A 126 -11.29 -8.13 -11.62
C THR A 126 -12.06 -9.40 -11.95
N ALA A 127 -12.72 -9.94 -10.96
CA ALA A 127 -13.57 -11.12 -11.12
C ALA A 127 -14.95 -10.87 -10.50
N THR A 128 -15.97 -11.34 -11.18
CA THR A 128 -17.34 -11.41 -10.66
C THR A 128 -17.78 -12.86 -10.72
N LEU A 129 -18.14 -13.43 -9.58
CA LEU A 129 -18.53 -14.82 -9.44
C LEU A 129 -19.95 -14.91 -8.89
N LYS A 130 -20.78 -15.80 -9.45
CA LYS A 130 -22.04 -16.20 -8.84
C LYS A 130 -21.89 -17.62 -8.29
N VAL A 131 -22.12 -17.76 -7.00
CA VAL A 131 -21.95 -19.03 -6.26
C VAL A 131 -23.18 -19.33 -5.42
N LYS A 132 -23.35 -20.59 -5.02
CA LYS A 132 -24.36 -20.96 -4.02
C LYS A 132 -24.16 -20.15 -2.75
N GLY A 133 -25.25 -19.69 -2.13
CA GLY A 133 -25.22 -18.82 -0.96
C GLY A 133 -24.53 -19.48 0.24
N ASP A 134 -23.62 -18.74 0.85
CA ASP A 134 -22.91 -19.13 2.06
C ASP A 134 -22.52 -17.87 2.82
N THR A 135 -22.72 -17.85 4.13
CA THR A 135 -22.42 -16.71 5.00
C THR A 135 -20.92 -16.47 5.20
N LYS A 136 -20.06 -17.41 4.81
CA LYS A 136 -18.59 -17.24 4.85
C LYS A 136 -18.05 -16.23 3.84
N TYR A 137 -18.84 -15.93 2.78
CA TYR A 137 -18.47 -14.91 1.81
C TYR A 137 -18.73 -13.53 2.38
N ILE A 138 -17.66 -12.84 2.74
CA ILE A 138 -17.71 -11.53 3.41
C ILE A 138 -16.74 -10.58 2.71
N ALA A 139 -17.18 -9.36 2.42
CA ALA A 139 -16.35 -8.31 1.87
C ALA A 139 -15.16 -7.98 2.79
N SER A 140 -14.10 -7.42 2.22
CA SER A 140 -12.85 -7.10 2.91
C SER A 140 -12.07 -8.32 3.41
N LYS A 141 -12.26 -9.49 2.79
CA LYS A 141 -11.45 -10.70 3.03
C LYS A 141 -10.73 -11.13 1.75
N CYS A 142 -9.61 -11.82 1.93
CA CYS A 142 -8.91 -12.45 0.81
C CYS A 142 -9.39 -13.89 0.60
N CYS A 143 -9.51 -14.28 -0.67
CA CYS A 143 -9.76 -15.65 -1.08
C CYS A 143 -8.77 -16.07 -2.17
N ASN A 144 -8.58 -17.37 -2.35
CA ASN A 144 -7.87 -17.92 -3.49
C ASN A 144 -8.90 -18.38 -4.54
N LEU A 145 -8.68 -18.03 -5.81
CA LEU A 145 -9.37 -18.65 -6.92
C LEU A 145 -8.57 -19.83 -7.45
N SER A 146 -9.23 -20.93 -7.78
CA SER A 146 -8.60 -22.16 -8.26
C SER A 146 -9.41 -22.80 -9.37
N GLY A 147 -8.70 -23.30 -10.40
CA GLY A 147 -9.30 -23.98 -11.57
C GLY A 147 -9.64 -23.03 -12.72
N PHE A 148 -9.21 -21.79 -12.69
CA PHE A 148 -9.34 -20.79 -13.77
C PHE A 148 -8.05 -20.67 -14.61
N GLY A 149 -7.08 -21.54 -14.40
CA GLY A 149 -5.81 -21.60 -15.11
C GLY A 149 -4.94 -20.37 -14.81
N LYS A 150 -4.51 -19.63 -15.84
CA LYS A 150 -3.67 -18.42 -15.67
C LYS A 150 -4.32 -17.28 -14.87
N LEU A 151 -5.59 -17.41 -14.52
CA LEU A 151 -6.34 -16.44 -13.74
C LEU A 151 -6.47 -16.87 -12.27
N ASP A 152 -5.90 -18.03 -11.91
CA ASP A 152 -5.80 -18.47 -10.52
C ASP A 152 -4.94 -17.47 -9.73
N GLY A 153 -5.25 -17.32 -8.45
CA GLY A 153 -4.48 -16.43 -7.59
C GLY A 153 -5.26 -15.97 -6.36
N LYS A 154 -4.64 -15.10 -5.63
CA LYS A 154 -5.20 -14.49 -4.43
C LYS A 154 -5.96 -13.24 -4.80
N TYR A 155 -7.24 -13.18 -4.44
CA TYR A 155 -8.14 -12.06 -4.70
C TYR A 155 -8.63 -11.45 -3.39
N TYR A 156 -8.86 -10.16 -3.42
CA TYR A 156 -9.54 -9.42 -2.36
C TYR A 156 -11.00 -9.24 -2.75
N ILE A 157 -11.90 -9.55 -1.82
CA ILE A 157 -13.34 -9.44 -2.02
C ILE A 157 -13.78 -8.00 -1.74
N ASP A 158 -14.19 -7.31 -2.79
CA ASP A 158 -14.67 -5.92 -2.72
C ASP A 158 -16.10 -5.88 -2.21
N THR A 159 -16.98 -6.65 -2.88
CA THR A 159 -18.43 -6.63 -2.61
C THR A 159 -18.98 -8.05 -2.61
N VAL A 160 -19.89 -8.31 -1.70
CA VAL A 160 -20.70 -9.54 -1.71
C VAL A 160 -22.17 -9.15 -1.63
N THR A 161 -22.94 -9.56 -2.64
CA THR A 161 -24.39 -9.41 -2.64
C THR A 161 -25.03 -10.77 -2.35
N HIS A 162 -25.70 -10.86 -1.23
CA HIS A 162 -26.44 -12.03 -0.80
C HIS A 162 -27.90 -11.92 -1.27
N THR A 163 -28.35 -12.86 -2.09
CA THR A 163 -29.71 -12.86 -2.62
C THR A 163 -30.44 -14.14 -2.22
N LYS A 164 -31.58 -13.99 -1.56
CA LYS A 164 -32.47 -15.11 -1.21
C LYS A 164 -33.80 -14.95 -1.95
N ASN A 165 -34.07 -15.87 -2.85
CA ASN A 165 -35.31 -15.92 -3.60
C ASN A 165 -36.20 -17.05 -3.09
N PRO A 166 -37.52 -16.83 -2.92
CA PRO A 166 -38.44 -17.88 -2.48
C PRO A 166 -38.45 -19.13 -3.39
N ARG A 167 -38.26 -18.93 -4.71
CA ARG A 167 -38.23 -20.01 -5.72
C ARG A 167 -36.83 -20.40 -6.19
N GLY A 168 -35.83 -19.54 -6.02
CA GLY A 168 -34.49 -19.72 -6.57
C GLY A 168 -33.40 -20.04 -5.54
N GLY A 169 -33.76 -20.17 -4.26
CA GLY A 169 -32.82 -20.49 -3.21
C GLY A 169 -31.92 -19.30 -2.82
N TYR A 170 -30.77 -19.60 -2.21
CA TYR A 170 -29.82 -18.63 -1.71
C TYR A 170 -28.56 -18.64 -2.58
N SER A 171 -28.20 -17.48 -3.11
CA SER A 171 -26.99 -17.28 -3.93
C SER A 171 -26.22 -16.04 -3.50
N CYS A 172 -24.92 -16.03 -3.81
CA CYS A 172 -24.03 -14.89 -3.60
C CYS A 172 -23.40 -14.45 -4.91
N SER A 173 -23.46 -13.14 -5.17
CA SER A 173 -22.63 -12.48 -6.20
C SER A 173 -21.45 -11.84 -5.54
N ILE A 174 -20.24 -12.22 -5.95
CA ILE A 174 -18.98 -11.79 -5.33
C ILE A 174 -18.19 -11.01 -6.36
N GLU A 175 -17.89 -9.75 -6.05
CA GLU A 175 -16.99 -8.91 -6.84
C GLU A 175 -15.65 -8.80 -6.13
N MET A 176 -14.57 -8.95 -6.89
CA MET A 176 -13.22 -9.00 -6.32
C MET A 176 -12.17 -8.54 -7.33
N HIS A 177 -11.01 -8.13 -6.83
CA HIS A 177 -9.84 -7.84 -7.63
C HIS A 177 -8.64 -8.69 -7.21
N LEU A 178 -7.68 -8.86 -8.12
CA LEU A 178 -6.42 -9.57 -7.83
C LEU A 178 -5.59 -8.79 -6.81
N CYS A 179 -5.19 -9.42 -5.73
CA CYS A 179 -4.30 -8.81 -4.75
C CYS A 179 -2.95 -8.45 -5.36
N ILE A 180 -2.48 -7.23 -5.08
CA ILE A 180 -1.19 -6.74 -5.54
C ILE A 180 -0.16 -7.00 -4.46
N VAL A 181 0.81 -7.88 -4.72
CA VAL A 181 1.93 -8.08 -3.82
C VAL A 181 2.95 -6.97 -4.07
N VAL A 182 2.99 -5.99 -3.20
CA VAL A 182 4.03 -4.95 -3.21
C VAL A 182 5.28 -5.54 -2.55
N LYS A 183 6.21 -6.05 -3.37
CA LYS A 183 7.56 -6.34 -2.89
C LYS A 183 8.28 -5.00 -2.80
N GLY A 184 8.80 -4.64 -1.63
CA GLY A 184 9.45 -3.35 -1.39
C GLY A 184 10.53 -3.05 -2.43
N VAL A 185 10.28 -2.05 -3.26
CA VAL A 185 11.25 -1.52 -4.22
C VAL A 185 11.65 -0.13 -3.76
N THR A 186 12.95 0.09 -3.74
CA THR A 186 13.61 1.31 -3.27
C THR A 186 13.16 2.54 -4.05
N VAL A 187 12.84 3.60 -3.33
CA VAL A 187 12.47 4.92 -3.86
C VAL A 187 13.70 5.61 -4.43
N ALA A 188 13.71 5.92 -5.71
CA ALA A 188 14.66 6.86 -6.28
C ALA A 188 14.10 8.28 -6.15
N LYS A 189 14.67 9.08 -5.26
CA LYS A 189 14.45 10.53 -5.25
C LYS A 189 15.11 11.12 -6.49
N VAL A 190 14.34 11.78 -7.34
CA VAL A 190 14.90 12.56 -8.44
C VAL A 190 15.03 13.99 -7.99
N ASP A 191 16.26 14.40 -7.67
CA ASP A 191 16.62 15.80 -7.48
C ASP A 191 16.51 16.57 -8.80
N SER A 192 16.00 17.78 -8.70
CA SER A 192 15.94 18.73 -9.81
C SER A 192 17.36 19.18 -10.21
N GLY A 193 17.79 18.79 -11.40
CA GLY A 193 18.81 19.44 -12.20
C GLY A 193 20.26 19.39 -11.72
N LYS A 194 20.97 18.32 -12.07
CA LYS A 194 22.28 18.36 -12.73
C LYS A 194 22.75 16.95 -13.10
N THR A 195 23.09 16.79 -14.37
CA THR A 195 23.71 15.59 -14.94
C THR A 195 25.01 15.24 -14.23
N THR A 196 25.15 14.04 -13.68
CA THR A 196 26.42 13.28 -13.69
C THR A 196 26.22 11.81 -13.29
N LYS A 197 26.69 10.97 -14.16
CA LYS A 197 27.13 9.56 -14.09
C LYS A 197 26.56 8.60 -13.03
N ALA A 198 26.06 7.50 -13.57
CA ALA A 198 25.71 6.26 -12.90
C ALA A 198 26.83 5.75 -11.99
N ALA A 199 26.45 5.43 -10.73
CA ALA A 199 27.18 4.51 -9.89
C ALA A 199 26.23 3.40 -9.45
N SER A 200 26.58 2.19 -9.81
CA SER A 200 25.91 0.96 -9.45
C SER A 200 25.87 0.80 -7.93
N SER A 201 24.68 0.72 -7.34
CA SER A 201 24.54 0.29 -5.95
C SER A 201 24.04 -1.14 -5.89
N SER A 202 24.94 -2.03 -5.49
CA SER A 202 24.71 -3.41 -5.12
C SER A 202 23.61 -3.56 -4.08
N SER A 203 22.69 -4.48 -4.34
CA SER A 203 21.70 -4.98 -3.38
C SER A 203 22.43 -5.58 -2.16
N THR A 204 22.33 -4.92 -1.02
CA THR A 204 22.80 -5.49 0.25
C THR A 204 21.68 -6.31 0.86
N ALA A 205 21.77 -7.64 0.76
CA ALA A 205 21.01 -8.55 1.58
C ALA A 205 21.25 -8.19 3.05
N GLY A 206 20.18 -8.12 3.86
CA GLY A 206 20.18 -7.59 5.21
C GLY A 206 21.28 -8.16 6.08
N LYS A 207 22.32 -7.38 6.35
CA LYS A 207 23.30 -7.66 7.38
C LYS A 207 22.66 -7.36 8.72
N THR A 208 22.43 -8.36 9.52
CA THR A 208 22.06 -8.21 10.92
C THR A 208 23.29 -7.77 11.73
N TYR A 209 23.10 -6.77 12.59
CA TYR A 209 24.12 -6.30 13.50
C TYR A 209 23.62 -6.42 14.94
N THR A 210 24.37 -7.10 15.77
CA THR A 210 24.06 -7.19 17.21
C THR A 210 24.60 -5.93 17.90
N ILE A 211 23.70 -5.17 18.50
CA ILE A 211 24.01 -3.93 19.20
C ILE A 211 24.73 -4.28 20.49
N VAL A 212 25.82 -3.59 20.79
CA VAL A 212 26.59 -3.74 22.04
C VAL A 212 26.52 -2.47 22.87
N SER A 213 26.77 -2.60 24.18
CA SER A 213 26.75 -1.46 25.09
C SER A 213 27.72 -0.38 24.62
N GLY A 214 27.23 0.89 24.56
CA GLY A 214 27.99 2.04 24.06
C GLY A 214 27.83 2.33 22.56
N ASP A 215 27.06 1.53 21.83
CA ASP A 215 26.69 1.81 20.46
C ASP A 215 25.70 2.98 20.39
N THR A 216 25.82 3.76 19.33
CA THR A 216 24.84 4.78 18.98
C THR A 216 24.43 4.59 17.52
N LEU A 217 23.21 4.98 17.18
CA LEU A 217 22.75 4.95 15.78
C LEU A 217 23.69 5.74 14.86
N TRP A 218 24.28 6.81 15.36
CA TRP A 218 25.28 7.60 14.64
C TRP A 218 26.55 6.80 14.34
N LYS A 219 27.13 6.09 15.35
CA LYS A 219 28.32 5.26 15.16
C LYS A 219 28.05 4.10 14.21
N ILE A 220 26.90 3.42 14.38
CA ILE A 220 26.50 2.31 13.52
C ILE A 220 26.30 2.80 12.07
N SER A 221 25.66 3.95 11.89
CA SER A 221 25.47 4.55 10.58
C SER A 221 26.80 4.95 9.93
N THR A 222 27.74 5.49 10.70
CA THR A 222 29.11 5.78 10.21
C THR A 222 29.79 4.50 9.76
N LYS A 223 29.71 3.42 10.55
CA LYS A 223 30.36 2.14 10.28
C LYS A 223 29.80 1.41 9.04
N PHE A 224 28.48 1.40 8.84
CA PHE A 224 27.83 0.60 7.80
C PHE A 224 27.37 1.41 6.58
N LEU A 225 27.08 2.71 6.77
CA LEU A 225 26.58 3.58 5.71
C LEU A 225 27.59 4.69 5.32
N GLY A 226 28.77 4.66 5.94
CA GLY A 226 29.87 5.61 5.68
C GLY A 226 29.61 7.05 6.18
N ASN A 227 28.44 7.32 6.77
CA ASN A 227 28.09 8.67 7.26
C ASN A 227 27.08 8.58 8.40
N GLY A 228 27.42 9.18 9.56
CA GLY A 228 26.57 9.18 10.75
C GLY A 228 25.22 9.89 10.56
N SER A 229 25.15 10.91 9.69
CA SER A 229 23.88 11.62 9.41
C SER A 229 22.79 10.73 8.76
N LYS A 230 23.17 9.56 8.25
CA LYS A 230 22.24 8.58 7.67
C LYS A 230 21.57 7.67 8.70
N TYR A 231 21.72 7.93 9.99
CA TYR A 231 21.17 7.11 11.08
C TYR A 231 19.66 6.85 10.96
N MET A 232 18.90 7.78 10.36
CA MET A 232 17.47 7.60 10.12
C MET A 232 17.16 6.42 9.19
N GLN A 233 18.06 6.03 8.32
CA GLN A 233 17.90 4.85 7.45
C GLN A 233 17.98 3.55 8.25
N ILE A 234 18.64 3.57 9.40
CA ILE A 234 18.69 2.45 10.34
C ILE A 234 17.51 2.53 11.31
N TYR A 235 17.21 3.74 11.82
CA TYR A 235 16.16 3.95 12.81
C TYR A 235 14.76 3.62 12.27
N ASN A 236 14.37 4.18 11.11
CA ASN A 236 13.00 4.05 10.59
C ASN A 236 12.52 2.60 10.45
N PRO A 237 13.26 1.66 9.84
CA PRO A 237 12.82 0.28 9.73
C PRO A 237 12.85 -0.51 11.05
N ASN A 238 13.56 0.00 12.08
CA ASN A 238 13.75 -0.66 13.37
C ASN A 238 13.15 0.12 14.55
N SER A 239 12.39 1.18 14.27
CA SER A 239 11.89 2.10 15.31
C SER A 239 11.09 1.38 16.41
N GLY A 240 10.22 0.43 16.03
CA GLY A 240 9.44 -0.31 17.01
C GLY A 240 10.28 -1.07 18.04
N VAL A 241 11.34 -1.71 17.60
CA VAL A 241 12.25 -2.47 18.48
C VAL A 241 13.09 -1.53 19.34
N ILE A 242 13.61 -0.45 18.73
CA ILE A 242 14.45 0.52 19.41
C ILE A 242 13.66 1.29 20.49
N GLU A 243 12.44 1.71 20.20
CA GLU A 243 11.59 2.42 21.18
C GLU A 243 11.07 1.48 22.28
N ALA A 244 10.80 0.21 21.95
CA ALA A 244 10.45 -0.79 22.97
C ALA A 244 11.62 -1.02 23.94
N ALA A 245 12.85 -1.12 23.43
CA ALA A 245 14.04 -1.22 24.26
C ALA A 245 14.26 0.02 25.12
N ALA A 246 14.08 1.23 24.58
CA ALA A 246 14.17 2.47 25.35
C ALA A 246 13.19 2.52 26.51
N LYS A 247 11.93 2.09 26.29
CA LYS A 247 10.89 2.02 27.33
C LYS A 247 11.22 0.98 28.40
N SER A 248 11.77 -0.18 28.05
CA SER A 248 12.19 -1.20 29.04
C SER A 248 13.30 -0.70 29.97
N HIS A 249 14.08 0.28 29.53
CA HIS A 249 15.09 0.98 30.34
C HIS A 249 14.58 2.29 30.99
N GLY A 250 13.26 2.47 31.08
CA GLY A 250 12.65 3.61 31.77
C GLY A 250 12.80 4.96 31.06
N LYS A 251 13.04 4.95 29.73
CA LYS A 251 13.14 6.17 28.92
C LYS A 251 11.84 6.37 28.13
N SER A 252 11.43 7.64 27.99
CA SER A 252 10.23 7.99 27.21
C SER A 252 10.42 7.81 25.71
N SER A 253 11.68 7.91 25.21
CA SER A 253 12.04 7.70 23.82
C SER A 253 13.55 7.42 23.67
N CYS A 254 13.96 6.85 22.53
CA CYS A 254 15.37 6.64 22.24
C CYS A 254 16.09 7.97 21.95
N ASN A 255 17.19 8.24 22.63
CA ASN A 255 18.06 9.35 22.31
C ASN A 255 19.00 8.95 21.16
N ILE A 256 18.64 9.35 19.95
CA ILE A 256 19.26 8.94 18.68
C ILE A 256 20.77 9.25 18.59
N ARG A 257 21.24 10.25 19.31
CA ARG A 257 22.66 10.66 19.31
C ARG A 257 23.48 10.04 20.44
N HIS A 258 22.85 9.49 21.42
CA HIS A 258 23.49 8.86 22.56
C HIS A 258 23.29 7.35 22.55
N CYS A 259 23.26 6.60 23.49
CA CYS A 259 23.28 5.13 23.45
C CYS A 259 21.99 4.50 22.91
N ILE A 260 22.11 3.43 22.14
CA ILE A 260 21.05 2.48 21.92
C ILE A 260 21.05 1.55 23.15
N TYR A 261 19.89 1.41 23.79
CA TYR A 261 19.76 0.55 24.95
C TYR A 261 19.69 -0.92 24.52
N THR A 262 20.51 -1.76 25.11
CA THR A 262 20.51 -3.23 24.93
C THR A 262 19.86 -3.89 26.13
#